data_1cd0c0e62a12e58b9e1b620496f443f4
#
_entry.id   1cd0c0e62a12e58b9e1b620496f443f4
#
_cell.length_a   1.000
_cell.length_b   1.000
_cell.length_c   1.000
_cell.angle_alpha   90.00
_cell.angle_beta   90.00
_cell.angle_gamma   90.00
#
_symmetry.space_group_name_H-M   'P 1'
#
loop_
_entity.id
_entity.type
_entity.pdbx_description
1 polymer ?
#
loop_
_entity_poly.entity_id
_entity_poly.type
_entity_poly.pdbx_seq_one_letter_code
_entity_poly.pdbx_strand_id
1 'polypeptide(L)'
;MSAPPADAGHPGSEHSTARVRRRGRRPKTYEAVLRATTELLEHTSLSEMSVAQILAAADVGRTSFYEHFSSKEDVLVKLLRAIAAEVSEGLEPIRSRGERPVEEAFREGLGNWMRIGAQYRPLLVATIEEWPAVPALRRVWFAVIDAMTAELAALIKADRAAGLAPGGAPAEALAASLAWGAERSFHVAMTGHHATLVNADVLIEPLVQLYVGTIYGRLLQGPARGALAA
;
A
#
# COMPACT_ATOMS: atom_id res chain seq x y z
N MET A 1 -78.98 30.90 12.40
CA MET A 1 -79.01 29.66 13.17
C MET A 1 -77.85 28.77 12.83
N SER A 2 -77.13 28.56 13.83
CA SER A 2 -76.19 27.52 14.15
C SER A 2 -74.88 27.49 13.40
N ALA A 3 -73.88 28.00 14.06
CA ALA A 3 -72.48 27.62 13.96
C ALA A 3 -72.31 26.25 14.71
N PRO A 4 -71.04 25.80 14.85
CA PRO A 4 -70.06 25.06 14.16
C PRO A 4 -69.82 23.66 14.77
N PRO A 5 -68.76 23.01 14.61
CA PRO A 5 -67.55 23.30 15.35
C PRO A 5 -66.22 23.01 14.62
N ALA A 6 -65.23 23.53 15.26
CA ALA A 6 -63.80 23.36 15.11
C ALA A 6 -63.37 21.89 15.19
N ASP A 7 -62.25 21.60 14.59
CA ASP A 7 -61.08 21.12 15.35
C ASP A 7 -60.23 20.07 14.63
N ALA A 8 -59.07 20.05 15.11
CA ALA A 8 -58.01 19.09 15.13
C ALA A 8 -56.91 19.28 14.10
N GLY A 9 -56.01 20.10 14.52
CA GLY A 9 -54.62 20.03 14.09
C GLY A 9 -54.01 18.66 14.36
N HIS A 10 -53.33 18.12 13.37
CA HIS A 10 -52.40 17.01 13.60
C HIS A 10 -50.99 17.56 13.60
N PRO A 11 -50.27 17.37 14.67
CA PRO A 11 -48.85 17.63 14.67
C PRO A 11 -48.16 16.41 14.08
N GLY A 12 -47.31 16.59 13.19
CA GLY A 12 -46.46 15.46 13.05
C GLY A 12 -45.83 15.20 11.78
N SER A 13 -44.68 15.37 11.67
CA SER A 13 -43.65 14.44 11.25
C SER A 13 -42.33 15.14 11.14
N GLU A 14 -41.85 15.59 12.26
CA GLU A 14 -40.44 15.87 12.46
C GLU A 14 -39.76 14.58 12.94
N HIS A 15 -39.58 13.62 12.03
CA HIS A 15 -38.70 12.45 12.31
C HIS A 15 -38.15 11.86 11.01
N SER A 16 -37.42 12.63 10.24
CA SER A 16 -36.67 12.03 9.11
C SER A 16 -35.49 12.83 8.59
N THR A 17 -34.70 13.48 9.44
CA THR A 17 -33.48 14.12 8.97
C THR A 17 -32.24 13.82 9.83
N ALA A 18 -32.27 12.80 10.67
CA ALA A 18 -31.16 12.47 11.57
C ALA A 18 -30.37 11.22 11.18
N ARG A 19 -30.45 10.74 9.93
CA ARG A 19 -29.78 9.50 9.54
C ARG A 19 -28.74 9.63 8.43
N VAL A 20 -28.26 10.82 8.13
CA VAL A 20 -27.19 11.01 7.16
C VAL A 20 -26.05 11.76 7.81
N ARG A 21 -24.93 11.09 7.99
CA ARG A 21 -23.60 11.52 8.46
C ARG A 21 -23.16 11.04 9.83
N ARG A 22 -23.06 9.72 9.99
CA ARG A 22 -22.01 9.14 10.82
C ARG A 22 -21.06 8.32 9.92
N ARG A 23 -20.27 8.96 9.08
CA ARG A 23 -18.94 8.45 8.76
C ARG A 23 -18.18 8.58 10.07
N GLY A 24 -18.29 7.53 10.90
CA GLY A 24 -17.90 7.54 12.27
C GLY A 24 -16.40 7.73 12.41
N ARG A 25 -16.02 8.68 13.24
CA ARG A 25 -14.74 8.69 13.94
C ARG A 25 -14.51 7.27 14.46
N ARG A 26 -13.44 6.63 14.01
CA ARG A 26 -13.05 5.28 14.44
C ARG A 26 -13.01 5.25 15.97
N PRO A 27 -13.48 4.19 16.62
CA PRO A 27 -13.45 4.10 18.08
C PRO A 27 -12.01 4.32 18.57
N LYS A 28 -11.84 5.04 19.68
CA LYS A 28 -10.51 5.29 20.28
C LYS A 28 -9.73 4.00 20.52
N THR A 29 -10.43 2.92 20.93
CA THR A 29 -9.88 1.57 21.09
C THR A 29 -9.29 1.02 19.80
N TYR A 30 -9.99 1.17 18.67
CA TYR A 30 -9.51 0.70 17.36
C TYR A 30 -8.19 1.36 16.98
N GLU A 31 -8.10 2.68 17.11
CA GLU A 31 -6.89 3.45 16.77
C GLU A 31 -5.73 3.16 17.76
N ALA A 32 -6.06 2.98 19.05
CA ALA A 32 -5.05 2.62 20.05
C ALA A 32 -4.40 1.25 19.77
N VAL A 33 -5.21 0.25 19.40
CA VAL A 33 -4.71 -1.09 19.04
C VAL A 33 -3.83 -1.04 17.79
N LEU A 34 -4.26 -0.32 16.74
CA LEU A 34 -3.45 -0.19 15.52
C LEU A 34 -2.09 0.45 15.81
N ARG A 35 -2.08 1.56 16.56
CA ARG A 35 -0.85 2.26 16.94
C ARG A 35 0.06 1.37 17.78
N ALA A 36 -0.45 0.77 18.85
CA ALA A 36 0.33 -0.11 19.72
C ALA A 36 0.91 -1.30 18.95
N THR A 37 0.16 -1.88 18.01
CA THR A 37 0.68 -2.97 17.18
C THR A 37 1.80 -2.49 16.27
N THR A 38 1.69 -1.30 15.67
CA THR A 38 2.76 -0.72 14.83
C THR A 38 4.02 -0.47 15.66
N GLU A 39 3.89 0.08 16.85
CA GLU A 39 5.03 0.31 17.78
C GLU A 39 5.70 -1.01 18.21
N LEU A 40 4.92 -2.04 18.51
CA LEU A 40 5.45 -3.36 18.87
C LEU A 40 6.20 -4.03 17.69
N LEU A 41 5.74 -3.85 16.45
CA LEU A 41 6.40 -4.40 15.27
C LEU A 41 7.80 -3.81 15.02
N GLU A 42 8.16 -2.69 15.64
CA GLU A 42 9.52 -2.14 15.55
C GLU A 42 10.55 -3.01 16.26
N HIS A 43 10.12 -3.83 17.23
CA HIS A 43 11.02 -4.58 18.12
C HIS A 43 10.68 -6.06 18.25
N THR A 44 9.54 -6.50 17.69
CA THR A 44 9.03 -7.87 17.88
C THR A 44 8.38 -8.34 16.58
N SER A 45 8.72 -9.54 16.12
CA SER A 45 8.02 -10.14 14.97
C SER A 45 6.55 -10.42 15.29
N LEU A 46 5.68 -10.47 14.25
CA LEU A 46 4.28 -10.81 14.48
C LEU A 46 4.13 -12.22 15.08
N SER A 47 4.98 -13.18 14.69
CA SER A 47 4.95 -14.54 15.22
C SER A 47 5.20 -14.57 16.74
N GLU A 48 6.13 -13.79 17.25
CA GLU A 48 6.48 -13.69 18.66
C GLU A 48 5.51 -12.82 19.48
N MET A 49 4.79 -11.92 18.80
CA MET A 49 3.83 -11.01 19.44
C MET A 49 2.58 -11.76 19.91
N SER A 50 2.13 -11.48 21.12
CA SER A 50 0.88 -11.98 21.67
C SER A 50 -0.20 -10.91 21.70
N VAL A 51 -1.48 -11.33 21.67
CA VAL A 51 -2.60 -10.40 21.89
C VAL A 51 -2.50 -9.72 23.26
N ALA A 52 -1.96 -10.41 24.28
CA ALA A 52 -1.78 -9.82 25.61
C ALA A 52 -0.81 -8.63 25.61
N GLN A 53 0.26 -8.71 24.83
CA GLN A 53 1.20 -7.58 24.66
C GLN A 53 0.52 -6.40 23.95
N ILE A 54 -0.27 -6.66 22.91
CA ILE A 54 -1.04 -5.60 22.22
C ILE A 54 -2.02 -4.93 23.18
N LEU A 55 -2.76 -5.71 23.98
CA LEU A 55 -3.70 -5.18 24.98
C LEU A 55 -3.01 -4.29 26.01
N ALA A 56 -1.85 -4.73 26.53
CA ALA A 56 -1.08 -3.99 27.51
C ALA A 56 -0.53 -2.68 26.90
N ALA A 57 0.01 -2.73 25.70
CA ALA A 57 0.57 -1.55 25.00
C ALA A 57 -0.52 -0.55 24.59
N ALA A 58 -1.70 -1.03 24.22
CA ALA A 58 -2.82 -0.18 23.82
C ALA A 58 -3.65 0.37 24.99
N ASP A 59 -3.42 -0.15 26.20
CA ASP A 59 -4.24 0.11 27.40
C ASP A 59 -5.74 -0.18 27.16
N VAL A 60 -6.03 -1.36 26.58
CA VAL A 60 -7.40 -1.78 26.26
C VAL A 60 -7.74 -3.14 26.88
N GLY A 61 -9.01 -3.30 27.25
CA GLY A 61 -9.51 -4.57 27.74
C GLY A 61 -9.70 -5.62 26.63
N ARG A 62 -9.62 -6.90 27.00
CA ARG A 62 -9.77 -8.03 26.07
C ARG A 62 -11.10 -8.00 25.32
N THR A 63 -12.20 -7.70 25.99
CA THR A 63 -13.54 -7.61 25.38
C THR A 63 -13.55 -6.54 24.28
N SER A 64 -13.06 -5.34 24.57
CA SER A 64 -13.02 -4.23 23.62
C SER A 64 -12.09 -4.50 22.43
N PHE A 65 -11.05 -5.28 22.61
CA PHE A 65 -10.22 -5.74 21.49
C PHE A 65 -11.03 -6.64 20.54
N TYR A 66 -11.68 -7.67 21.08
CA TYR A 66 -12.41 -8.64 20.28
C TYR A 66 -13.71 -8.09 19.65
N GLU A 67 -14.20 -6.94 20.07
CA GLU A 67 -15.24 -6.19 19.36
C GLU A 67 -14.77 -5.67 18.00
N HIS A 68 -13.45 -5.47 17.83
CA HIS A 68 -12.87 -4.85 16.64
C HIS A 68 -11.95 -5.78 15.85
N PHE A 69 -11.29 -6.73 16.50
CA PHE A 69 -10.27 -7.59 15.90
C PHE A 69 -10.46 -9.03 16.31
N SER A 70 -10.41 -9.95 15.37
CA SER A 70 -10.51 -11.39 15.63
C SER A 70 -9.21 -12.02 16.11
N SER A 71 -8.06 -11.42 15.75
CA SER A 71 -6.70 -11.90 16.07
C SER A 71 -5.66 -10.80 15.86
N LYS A 72 -4.39 -11.05 16.20
CA LYS A 72 -3.28 -10.15 15.87
C LYS A 72 -3.05 -10.01 14.36
N GLU A 73 -3.28 -11.08 13.61
CA GLU A 73 -3.20 -11.08 12.15
C GLU A 73 -4.30 -10.19 11.53
N ASP A 74 -5.49 -10.14 12.13
CA ASP A 74 -6.57 -9.24 11.70
C ASP A 74 -6.21 -7.77 11.91
N VAL A 75 -5.46 -7.46 12.98
CA VAL A 75 -4.89 -6.11 13.19
C VAL A 75 -3.97 -5.75 12.03
N LEU A 76 -3.04 -6.66 11.66
CA LEU A 76 -2.11 -6.47 10.57
C LEU A 76 -2.82 -6.29 9.22
N VAL A 77 -3.86 -7.08 8.94
CA VAL A 77 -4.72 -6.93 7.75
C VAL A 77 -5.34 -5.53 7.68
N LYS A 78 -5.83 -5.00 8.80
CA LYS A 78 -6.44 -3.66 8.84
C LYS A 78 -5.42 -2.54 8.69
N LEU A 79 -4.23 -2.70 9.27
CA LEU A 79 -3.10 -1.80 9.04
C LEU A 79 -2.70 -1.77 7.57
N LEU A 80 -2.50 -2.95 6.95
CA LEU A 80 -2.12 -3.05 5.55
C LEU A 80 -3.17 -2.40 4.62
N ARG A 81 -4.45 -2.62 4.88
CA ARG A 81 -5.53 -1.97 4.12
C ARG A 81 -5.54 -0.45 4.27
N ALA A 82 -5.14 0.06 5.43
CA ALA A 82 -5.11 1.50 5.65
C ALA A 82 -4.05 2.21 4.79
N ILE A 83 -2.92 1.55 4.49
CA ILE A 83 -1.84 2.12 3.67
C ILE A 83 -1.93 1.76 2.19
N ALA A 84 -2.81 0.83 1.80
CA ALA A 84 -2.90 0.35 0.41
C ALA A 84 -3.17 1.47 -0.61
N ALA A 85 -4.00 2.45 -0.24
CA ALA A 85 -4.28 3.61 -1.09
C ALA A 85 -3.03 4.50 -1.27
N GLU A 86 -2.28 4.76 -0.19
CA GLU A 86 -1.04 5.54 -0.23
C GLU A 86 0.03 4.86 -1.09
N VAL A 87 0.14 3.52 -1.00
CA VAL A 87 1.03 2.74 -1.86
C VAL A 87 0.67 2.90 -3.34
N SER A 88 -0.62 2.86 -3.69
CA SER A 88 -1.09 3.10 -5.06
C SER A 88 -0.83 4.54 -5.52
N GLU A 89 -1.10 5.54 -4.67
CA GLU A 89 -0.84 6.95 -4.98
C GLU A 89 0.64 7.23 -5.23
N GLY A 90 1.55 6.51 -4.59
CA GLY A 90 3.00 6.65 -4.81
C GLY A 90 3.42 6.40 -6.26
N LEU A 91 2.65 5.63 -7.03
CA LEU A 91 2.92 5.34 -8.44
C LEU A 91 2.28 6.34 -9.42
N GLU A 92 1.59 7.37 -8.91
CA GLU A 92 0.94 8.39 -9.75
C GLU A 92 1.88 9.03 -10.78
N PRO A 93 3.17 9.34 -10.50
CA PRO A 93 4.08 9.89 -11.49
C PRO A 93 4.25 9.02 -12.74
N ILE A 94 4.13 7.69 -12.58
CA ILE A 94 4.21 6.73 -13.70
C ILE A 94 2.90 6.75 -14.50
N ARG A 95 1.75 6.78 -13.83
CA ARG A 95 0.42 6.80 -14.45
C ARG A 95 0.15 8.08 -15.23
N SER A 96 0.46 9.23 -14.63
CA SER A 96 0.19 10.56 -15.19
C SER A 96 1.39 11.16 -15.91
N ARG A 97 2.28 10.32 -16.40
CA ARG A 97 3.54 10.72 -17.03
C ARG A 97 3.38 11.78 -18.14
N GLY A 98 2.36 11.65 -19.00
CA GLY A 98 2.21 12.51 -20.17
C GLY A 98 3.44 12.44 -21.09
N GLU A 99 3.97 13.61 -21.45
CA GLU A 99 5.17 13.75 -22.30
C GLU A 99 6.49 13.73 -21.52
N ARG A 100 6.46 13.57 -20.21
CA ARG A 100 7.68 13.51 -19.38
C ARG A 100 8.54 12.32 -19.79
N PRO A 101 9.89 12.44 -19.69
CA PRO A 101 10.78 11.32 -19.89
C PRO A 101 10.39 10.13 -19.00
N VAL A 102 10.35 8.95 -19.62
CA VAL A 102 9.90 7.73 -18.94
C VAL A 102 10.80 7.40 -17.73
N GLU A 103 12.08 7.67 -17.85
CA GLU A 103 13.09 7.47 -16.79
C GLU A 103 12.80 8.33 -15.56
N GLU A 104 12.41 9.57 -15.75
CA GLU A 104 12.07 10.50 -14.67
C GLU A 104 10.78 10.06 -13.95
N ALA A 105 9.76 9.69 -14.69
CA ALA A 105 8.49 9.23 -14.13
C ALA A 105 8.67 7.94 -13.30
N PHE A 106 9.46 6.98 -13.81
CA PHE A 106 9.77 5.76 -13.06
C PHE A 106 10.65 6.04 -11.84
N ARG A 107 11.65 6.92 -11.95
CA ARG A 107 12.48 7.31 -10.80
C ARG A 107 11.66 7.93 -9.69
N GLU A 108 10.77 8.85 -10.02
CA GLU A 108 9.89 9.49 -9.04
C GLU A 108 8.89 8.50 -8.42
N GLY A 109 8.21 7.70 -9.24
CA GLY A 109 7.23 6.72 -8.76
C GLY A 109 7.87 5.64 -7.88
N LEU A 110 9.00 5.08 -8.31
CA LEU A 110 9.75 4.09 -7.51
C LEU A 110 10.33 4.73 -6.24
N GLY A 111 10.83 5.97 -6.31
CA GLY A 111 11.28 6.73 -5.15
C GLY A 111 10.18 6.97 -4.14
N ASN A 112 8.98 7.34 -4.58
CA ASN A 112 7.81 7.48 -3.72
C ASN A 112 7.44 6.15 -3.05
N TRP A 113 7.43 5.07 -3.83
CA TRP A 113 7.14 3.73 -3.31
C TRP A 113 8.15 3.29 -2.24
N MET A 114 9.46 3.54 -2.48
CA MET A 114 10.52 3.26 -1.52
C MET A 114 10.36 4.08 -0.23
N ARG A 115 10.01 5.35 -0.35
CA ARG A 115 9.78 6.25 0.80
C ARG A 115 8.60 5.78 1.65
N ILE A 116 7.48 5.40 1.02
CA ILE A 116 6.31 4.82 1.71
C ILE A 116 6.71 3.52 2.38
N GLY A 117 7.49 2.67 1.69
CA GLY A 117 8.01 1.43 2.25
C GLY A 117 8.90 1.64 3.47
N ALA A 118 9.75 2.64 3.46
CA ALA A 118 10.58 2.99 4.62
C ALA A 118 9.74 3.48 5.80
N GLN A 119 8.71 4.29 5.53
CA GLN A 119 7.77 4.80 6.54
C GLN A 119 7.01 3.67 7.24
N TYR A 120 6.57 2.66 6.49
CA TYR A 120 5.79 1.53 7.01
C TYR A 120 6.60 0.23 7.11
N ARG A 121 7.94 0.35 7.18
CA ARG A 121 8.86 -0.80 7.16
C ARG A 121 8.47 -1.94 8.11
N PRO A 122 8.21 -1.72 9.41
CA PRO A 122 7.87 -2.82 10.32
C PRO A 122 6.61 -3.57 9.89
N LEU A 123 5.57 -2.84 9.45
CA LEU A 123 4.33 -3.42 8.95
C LEU A 123 4.54 -4.24 7.68
N LEU A 124 5.29 -3.70 6.72
CA LEU A 124 5.53 -4.34 5.43
C LEU A 124 6.42 -5.58 5.58
N VAL A 125 7.47 -5.53 6.40
CA VAL A 125 8.30 -6.70 6.70
C VAL A 125 7.45 -7.79 7.33
N ALA A 126 6.69 -7.49 8.40
CA ALA A 126 5.80 -8.46 9.03
C ALA A 126 4.76 -9.03 8.05
N THR A 127 4.21 -8.19 7.14
CA THR A 127 3.27 -8.66 6.12
C THR A 127 3.92 -9.65 5.17
N ILE A 128 5.12 -9.34 4.65
CA ILE A 128 5.82 -10.15 3.64
C ILE A 128 6.31 -11.48 4.26
N GLU A 129 6.70 -11.48 5.51
CA GLU A 129 7.11 -12.68 6.23
C GLU A 129 5.93 -13.61 6.55
N GLU A 130 4.77 -13.05 6.87
CA GLU A 130 3.63 -13.82 7.38
C GLU A 130 2.59 -14.19 6.31
N TRP A 131 2.52 -13.47 5.16
CA TRP A 131 1.49 -13.76 4.16
C TRP A 131 1.53 -15.20 3.61
N PRO A 132 2.68 -15.92 3.54
CA PRO A 132 2.68 -17.29 3.09
C PRO A 132 1.87 -18.23 4.00
N ALA A 133 1.90 -17.98 5.30
CA ALA A 133 1.22 -18.77 6.32
C ALA A 133 -0.20 -18.26 6.67
N VAL A 134 -0.47 -16.94 6.45
CA VAL A 134 -1.72 -16.29 6.85
C VAL A 134 -2.60 -15.94 5.64
N PRO A 135 -3.65 -16.75 5.31
CA PRO A 135 -4.45 -16.55 4.10
C PRO A 135 -5.12 -15.17 4.01
N ALA A 136 -5.44 -14.55 5.12
CA ALA A 136 -6.05 -13.21 5.14
C ALA A 136 -5.07 -12.13 4.71
N LEU A 137 -3.81 -12.19 5.17
CA LEU A 137 -2.72 -11.30 4.73
C LEU A 137 -2.41 -11.53 3.26
N ARG A 138 -2.26 -12.79 2.85
CA ARG A 138 -2.01 -13.14 1.46
C ARG A 138 -3.02 -12.51 0.50
N ARG A 139 -4.32 -12.59 0.81
CA ARG A 139 -5.36 -11.98 -0.04
C ARG A 139 -5.17 -10.46 -0.19
N VAL A 140 -4.85 -9.77 0.88
CA VAL A 140 -4.66 -8.31 0.84
C VAL A 140 -3.37 -7.94 0.13
N TRP A 141 -2.27 -8.65 0.44
CA TRP A 141 -0.97 -8.42 -0.19
C TRP A 141 -1.02 -8.64 -1.70
N PHE A 142 -1.59 -9.77 -2.14
CA PHE A 142 -1.75 -10.05 -3.57
C PHE A 142 -2.64 -9.01 -4.24
N ALA A 143 -3.73 -8.57 -3.62
CA ALA A 143 -4.56 -7.53 -4.20
C ALA A 143 -3.82 -6.20 -4.42
N VAL A 144 -2.88 -5.83 -3.55
CA VAL A 144 -2.01 -4.66 -3.73
C VAL A 144 -1.07 -4.88 -4.93
N ILE A 145 -0.36 -6.01 -4.98
CA ILE A 145 0.57 -6.31 -6.08
C ILE A 145 -0.17 -6.48 -7.41
N ASP A 146 -1.34 -7.12 -7.42
CA ASP A 146 -2.16 -7.30 -8.62
C ASP A 146 -2.66 -5.96 -9.18
N ALA A 147 -3.04 -5.02 -8.32
CA ALA A 147 -3.43 -3.67 -8.75
C ALA A 147 -2.25 -2.94 -9.42
N MET A 148 -1.07 -2.96 -8.81
CA MET A 148 0.17 -2.37 -9.39
C MET A 148 0.52 -3.05 -10.72
N THR A 149 0.41 -4.37 -10.79
CA THR A 149 0.67 -5.15 -12.01
C THR A 149 -0.30 -4.78 -13.13
N ALA A 150 -1.60 -4.63 -12.83
CA ALA A 150 -2.61 -4.26 -13.80
C ALA A 150 -2.36 -2.83 -14.37
N GLU A 151 -1.99 -1.88 -13.52
CA GLU A 151 -1.65 -0.52 -13.94
C GLU A 151 -0.41 -0.50 -14.84
N LEU A 152 0.64 -1.22 -14.47
CA LEU A 152 1.86 -1.32 -15.28
C LEU A 152 1.59 -2.04 -16.61
N ALA A 153 0.78 -3.09 -16.62
CA ALA A 153 0.39 -3.79 -17.84
C ALA A 153 -0.41 -2.89 -18.79
N ALA A 154 -1.32 -2.07 -18.24
CA ALA A 154 -2.07 -1.10 -19.02
C ALA A 154 -1.15 -0.03 -19.65
N LEU A 155 -0.17 0.48 -18.90
CA LEU A 155 0.85 1.40 -19.40
C LEU A 155 1.66 0.76 -20.55
N ILE A 156 2.16 -0.45 -20.37
CA ILE A 156 2.93 -1.17 -21.39
C ILE A 156 2.11 -1.35 -22.68
N LYS A 157 0.83 -1.71 -22.57
CA LYS A 157 -0.07 -1.84 -23.72
C LYS A 157 -0.28 -0.51 -24.45
N ALA A 158 -0.55 0.55 -23.70
CA ALA A 158 -0.75 1.89 -24.25
C ALA A 158 0.50 2.39 -24.98
N ASP A 159 1.67 2.25 -24.39
CA ASP A 159 2.93 2.69 -24.99
C ASP A 159 3.32 1.85 -26.22
N ARG A 160 3.01 0.55 -26.23
CA ARG A 160 3.19 -0.30 -27.43
C ARG A 160 2.24 0.13 -28.56
N ALA A 161 0.98 0.41 -28.25
CA ALA A 161 0.01 0.88 -29.22
C ALA A 161 0.38 2.25 -29.81
N ALA A 162 1.02 3.11 -29.02
CA ALA A 162 1.52 4.42 -29.43
C ALA A 162 2.89 4.34 -30.15
N GLY A 163 3.50 3.16 -30.27
CA GLY A 163 4.85 2.98 -30.87
C GLY A 163 5.98 3.49 -30.01
N LEU A 164 5.73 3.79 -28.73
CA LEU A 164 6.71 4.28 -27.78
C LEU A 164 7.55 3.13 -27.14
N ALA A 165 6.99 1.94 -27.11
CA ALA A 165 7.63 0.73 -26.59
C ALA A 165 7.58 -0.39 -27.66
N PRO A 166 8.65 -1.23 -27.76
CA PRO A 166 8.66 -2.35 -28.69
C PRO A 166 7.68 -3.44 -28.27
N GLY A 167 7.27 -4.26 -29.25
CA GLY A 167 6.57 -5.51 -28.98
C GLY A 167 7.46 -6.50 -28.20
N GLY A 168 6.84 -7.55 -27.63
CA GLY A 168 7.60 -8.56 -26.89
C GLY A 168 6.68 -9.46 -26.07
N ALA A 169 7.13 -9.89 -24.90
CA ALA A 169 6.35 -10.71 -23.99
C ALA A 169 4.98 -10.09 -23.67
N PRO A 170 3.94 -10.91 -23.34
CA PRO A 170 2.64 -10.38 -22.92
C PRO A 170 2.79 -9.34 -21.80
N ALA A 171 2.08 -8.22 -21.95
CA ALA A 171 2.25 -7.07 -21.05
C ALA A 171 1.97 -7.45 -19.57
N GLU A 172 0.98 -8.30 -19.33
CA GLU A 172 0.61 -8.77 -18.01
C GLU A 172 1.71 -9.62 -17.37
N ALA A 173 2.29 -10.53 -18.12
CA ALA A 173 3.38 -11.38 -17.62
C ALA A 173 4.64 -10.56 -17.34
N LEU A 174 4.95 -9.59 -18.22
CA LEU A 174 6.08 -8.70 -18.04
C LEU A 174 5.89 -7.82 -16.80
N ALA A 175 4.71 -7.19 -16.65
CA ALA A 175 4.37 -6.35 -15.52
C ALA A 175 4.44 -7.14 -14.20
N ALA A 176 3.87 -8.35 -14.15
CA ALA A 176 3.92 -9.21 -12.97
C ALA A 176 5.38 -9.56 -12.59
N SER A 177 6.21 -9.92 -13.57
CA SER A 177 7.62 -10.25 -13.33
C SER A 177 8.39 -9.06 -12.76
N LEU A 178 8.16 -7.86 -13.28
CA LEU A 178 8.77 -6.64 -12.80
C LEU A 178 8.28 -6.27 -11.39
N ALA A 179 6.97 -6.32 -11.14
CA ALA A 179 6.39 -5.98 -9.85
C ALA A 179 6.87 -6.93 -8.73
N TRP A 180 6.82 -8.24 -8.95
CA TRP A 180 7.31 -9.22 -7.98
C TRP A 180 8.83 -9.16 -7.79
N GLY A 181 9.59 -8.87 -8.85
CA GLY A 181 11.04 -8.65 -8.76
C GLY A 181 11.38 -7.43 -7.90
N ALA A 182 10.68 -6.32 -8.09
CA ALA A 182 10.84 -5.12 -7.28
C ALA A 182 10.43 -5.35 -5.83
N GLU A 183 9.29 -6.01 -5.59
CA GLU A 183 8.82 -6.39 -4.24
C GLU A 183 9.89 -7.18 -3.49
N ARG A 184 10.44 -8.22 -4.11
CA ARG A 184 11.46 -9.07 -3.47
C ARG A 184 12.76 -8.30 -3.21
N SER A 185 13.21 -7.49 -4.15
CA SER A 185 14.41 -6.66 -3.98
C SER A 185 14.24 -5.66 -2.83
N PHE A 186 13.06 -5.05 -2.75
CA PHE A 186 12.70 -4.14 -1.69
C PHE A 186 12.64 -4.82 -0.31
N HIS A 187 12.02 -6.00 -0.21
CA HIS A 187 12.01 -6.78 1.03
C HIS A 187 13.43 -7.08 1.53
N VAL A 188 14.31 -7.56 0.64
CA VAL A 188 15.69 -7.87 0.99
C VAL A 188 16.42 -6.62 1.48
N ALA A 189 16.20 -5.46 0.83
CA ALA A 189 16.80 -4.19 1.26
C ALA A 189 16.26 -3.72 2.63
N MET A 190 14.95 -3.90 2.87
CA MET A 190 14.36 -3.54 4.17
C MET A 190 14.86 -4.40 5.32
N THR A 191 15.09 -5.68 5.10
CA THR A 191 15.57 -6.61 6.14
C THR A 191 17.07 -6.51 6.38
N GLY A 192 17.82 -5.91 5.44
CA GLY A 192 19.28 -5.77 5.56
C GLY A 192 20.05 -7.10 5.46
N HIS A 193 19.41 -8.15 4.97
CA HIS A 193 20.00 -9.49 4.90
C HIS A 193 21.00 -9.68 3.75
N HIS A 194 21.19 -8.68 2.90
CA HIS A 194 22.08 -8.79 1.74
C HIS A 194 23.10 -7.64 1.69
N ALA A 195 24.37 -7.97 1.56
CA ALA A 195 25.47 -7.00 1.61
C ALA A 195 25.43 -5.90 0.54
N THR A 196 24.83 -6.17 -0.63
CA THR A 196 24.72 -5.21 -1.73
C THR A 196 23.43 -4.37 -1.64
N LEU A 197 22.34 -4.96 -1.13
CA LEU A 197 21.03 -4.30 -0.99
C LEU A 197 20.85 -3.85 0.46
N VAL A 198 21.66 -2.88 0.88
CA VAL A 198 21.74 -2.44 2.29
C VAL A 198 20.65 -1.49 2.72
N ASN A 199 20.01 -0.81 1.77
CA ASN A 199 18.88 0.08 2.01
C ASN A 199 18.04 0.25 0.72
N ALA A 200 16.89 0.89 0.84
CA ALA A 200 15.96 1.09 -0.28
C ALA A 200 16.50 2.06 -1.35
N ASP A 201 17.31 3.04 -0.98
CA ASP A 201 17.78 4.08 -1.92
C ASP A 201 18.69 3.50 -3.02
N VAL A 202 19.49 2.48 -2.69
CA VAL A 202 20.36 1.82 -3.67
C VAL A 202 19.58 1.07 -4.76
N LEU A 203 18.28 0.82 -4.57
CA LEU A 203 17.43 0.09 -5.51
C LEU A 203 16.83 0.98 -6.61
N ILE A 204 16.73 2.30 -6.40
CA ILE A 204 15.98 3.18 -7.30
C ILE A 204 16.56 3.12 -8.71
N GLU A 205 17.83 3.42 -8.90
CA GLU A 205 18.44 3.43 -10.23
C GLU A 205 18.49 2.04 -10.89
N PRO A 206 18.88 0.94 -10.19
CA PRO A 206 18.80 -0.40 -10.77
C PRO A 206 17.39 -0.80 -11.18
N LEU A 207 16.36 -0.45 -10.41
CA LEU A 207 14.98 -0.74 -10.80
C LEU A 207 14.52 0.13 -11.97
N VAL A 208 14.86 1.42 -12.01
CA VAL A 208 14.60 2.28 -13.19
C VAL A 208 15.21 1.67 -14.44
N GLN A 209 16.49 1.26 -14.37
CA GLN A 209 17.17 0.60 -15.48
C GLN A 209 16.48 -0.70 -15.89
N LEU A 210 16.09 -1.52 -14.93
CA LEU A 210 15.39 -2.79 -15.18
C LEU A 210 14.04 -2.54 -15.87
N TYR A 211 13.22 -1.63 -15.36
CA TYR A 211 11.89 -1.34 -15.91
C TYR A 211 12.01 -0.71 -17.31
N VAL A 212 12.76 0.37 -17.43
CA VAL A 212 12.90 1.10 -18.68
C VAL A 212 13.63 0.25 -19.75
N GLY A 213 14.70 -0.43 -19.36
CA GLY A 213 15.42 -1.33 -20.26
C GLY A 213 14.54 -2.45 -20.79
N THR A 214 13.76 -3.07 -19.92
CA THR A 214 12.91 -4.22 -20.27
C THR A 214 11.66 -3.80 -21.06
N ILE A 215 11.02 -2.69 -20.71
CA ILE A 215 9.78 -2.23 -21.34
C ILE A 215 10.06 -1.53 -22.68
N TYR A 216 11.09 -0.67 -22.73
CA TYR A 216 11.35 0.23 -23.88
C TYR A 216 12.57 -0.16 -24.71
N GLY A 217 13.31 -1.20 -24.33
CA GLY A 217 14.53 -1.63 -25.03
C GLY A 217 15.66 -0.60 -24.97
N ARG A 218 15.61 0.31 -24.00
CA ARG A 218 16.62 1.38 -23.85
C ARG A 218 17.64 0.99 -22.81
N LEU A 219 18.90 0.96 -23.20
CA LEU A 219 20.01 0.95 -22.25
C LEU A 219 20.20 2.39 -21.75
N LEU A 220 19.87 2.64 -20.48
CA LEU A 220 20.20 3.92 -19.85
C LEU A 220 21.73 4.03 -19.81
N GLN A 221 22.27 5.11 -20.36
CA GLN A 221 23.69 5.42 -20.22
C GLN A 221 23.92 5.70 -18.74
N GLY A 222 24.71 4.85 -18.09
CA GLY A 222 25.15 5.10 -16.72
C GLY A 222 25.87 6.45 -16.64
N PRO A 223 25.98 7.06 -15.44
CA PRO A 223 26.78 8.25 -15.24
C PRO A 223 28.16 8.02 -15.89
N ALA A 224 28.58 8.97 -16.71
CA ALA A 224 29.86 8.88 -17.45
C ALA A 224 30.95 8.41 -16.47
N ARG A 225 31.67 7.35 -16.84
CA ARG A 225 32.81 6.81 -16.07
C ARG A 225 33.93 7.86 -16.03
N GLY A 226 33.78 8.89 -15.20
CA GLY A 226 34.68 10.03 -15.13
C GLY A 226 35.02 10.51 -13.72
N ALA A 227 34.60 9.81 -12.66
CA ALA A 227 34.84 10.27 -11.30
C ALA A 227 35.38 9.22 -10.32
N LEU A 228 36.01 8.15 -10.81
CA LEU A 228 36.66 7.14 -9.94
C LEU A 228 38.13 6.91 -10.35
N ALA A 229 38.84 8.02 -10.55
CA ALA A 229 40.30 8.01 -10.66
C ALA A 229 40.83 9.33 -10.10
N ALA A 230 40.91 9.45 -8.80
CA ALA A 230 41.81 10.32 -8.04
C ALA A 230 41.87 9.83 -6.59
#